data_0176fc1cddebe1136dd3102d7e1add41
#
_entry.id   0176fc1cddebe1136dd3102d7e1add41
#
_cell.length_a   1.000
_cell.length_b   1.000
_cell.length_c   1.000
_cell.angle_alpha   90.00
_cell.angle_beta   90.00
_cell.angle_gamma   90.00
#
_symmetry.space_group_name_H-M   'P 1'
#
loop_
_entity.id
_entity.type
_entity.pdbx_description
1 polymer ?
#
loop_
_entity_poly.entity_id
_entity_poly.type
_entity_poly.pdbx_seq_one_letter_code
_entity_poly.pdbx_strand_id
1 'polypeptide(L)'
;MSELVLISGSGRGLGASIAKSFVNSGYMVAINYYKSKEKAEKLAQELGENASAFCADVSDMNQVKKMIEEVETKFDQSPSILVNNAMTEYVFNGDERKFADEISWDEISQHLDVTLKGSLNLIQALVPSMKENSHGRIINIGTNLVQNPVVPYHDYTIAKAALLGLTRTFAKDLGSMGITVNMISGGLLKVTDASAATPDVVFDAIAEMTPLQKVTTTEDFSDAVLFFASNQSRSIT
;
A
#
# COMPACT_ATOMS: atom_id res chain seq x y z
N MET A 1 20.73 -13.86 -0.07
CA MET A 1 20.55 -12.42 0.27
C MET A 1 19.12 -12.22 0.69
N SER A 2 18.86 -11.32 1.64
CA SER A 2 17.48 -10.96 2.04
C SER A 2 16.82 -10.21 0.90
N GLU A 3 15.55 -10.49 0.60
CA GLU A 3 14.81 -9.75 -0.42
C GLU A 3 14.51 -8.33 0.06
N LEU A 4 14.48 -7.38 -0.89
CA LEU A 4 14.20 -5.98 -0.64
C LEU A 4 12.75 -5.67 -1.05
N VAL A 5 12.00 -5.07 -0.12
CA VAL A 5 10.66 -4.56 -0.38
C VAL A 5 10.64 -3.02 -0.39
N LEU A 6 10.00 -2.45 -1.39
CA LEU A 6 9.61 -1.04 -1.39
C LEU A 6 8.14 -0.91 -0.99
N ILE A 7 7.87 -0.10 0.04
CA ILE A 7 6.51 0.15 0.53
C ILE A 7 6.20 1.63 0.37
N SER A 8 5.25 1.97 -0.49
CA SER A 8 4.86 3.37 -0.69
C SER A 8 3.99 3.89 0.47
N GLY A 9 4.22 5.15 0.87
CA GLY A 9 3.48 5.79 1.96
C GLY A 9 3.64 5.09 3.30
N SER A 10 4.83 4.57 3.62
CA SER A 10 5.05 3.70 4.79
C SER A 10 5.65 4.37 6.02
N GLY A 11 5.73 5.72 6.04
CA GLY A 11 6.22 6.43 7.23
C GLY A 11 5.27 6.40 8.44
N ARG A 12 4.02 5.96 8.29
CA ARG A 12 2.98 5.91 9.35
C ARG A 12 1.89 4.89 9.05
N GLY A 13 1.00 4.67 10.03
CA GLY A 13 -0.23 3.88 9.88
C GLY A 13 0.01 2.46 9.41
N LEU A 14 -0.85 1.97 8.49
CA LEU A 14 -0.74 0.61 7.94
C LEU A 14 0.61 0.36 7.27
N GLY A 15 1.13 1.31 6.48
CA GLY A 15 2.41 1.16 5.81
C GLY A 15 3.57 0.95 6.79
N ALA A 16 3.56 1.63 7.94
CA ALA A 16 4.56 1.42 8.99
C ALA A 16 4.43 0.06 9.67
N SER A 17 3.20 -0.44 9.89
CA SER A 17 2.97 -1.79 10.41
C SER A 17 3.48 -2.85 9.44
N ILE A 18 3.21 -2.69 8.14
CA ILE A 18 3.74 -3.56 7.09
C ILE A 18 5.28 -3.54 7.12
N ALA A 19 5.91 -2.36 7.18
CA ALA A 19 7.37 -2.25 7.23
C ALA A 19 7.97 -2.99 8.42
N LYS A 20 7.36 -2.88 9.61
CA LYS A 20 7.76 -3.61 10.83
C LYS A 20 7.66 -5.13 10.63
N SER A 21 6.55 -5.61 10.06
CA SER A 21 6.33 -7.04 9.81
C SER A 21 7.37 -7.60 8.85
N PHE A 22 7.73 -6.87 7.78
CA PHE A 22 8.76 -7.30 6.83
C PHE A 22 10.16 -7.37 7.48
N VAL A 23 10.57 -6.33 8.21
CA VAL A 23 11.88 -6.34 8.90
C VAL A 23 11.96 -7.48 9.92
N ASN A 24 10.91 -7.69 10.72
CA ASN A 24 10.84 -8.79 11.68
C ASN A 24 10.90 -10.17 11.03
N SER A 25 10.54 -10.27 9.75
CA SER A 25 10.60 -11.49 8.95
C SER A 25 11.89 -11.61 8.12
N GLY A 26 12.87 -10.73 8.34
CA GLY A 26 14.21 -10.80 7.75
C GLY A 26 14.35 -10.16 6.38
N TYR A 27 13.38 -9.35 5.94
CA TYR A 27 13.47 -8.57 4.71
C TYR A 27 14.20 -7.24 4.92
N MET A 28 14.77 -6.70 3.87
CA MET A 28 15.18 -5.29 3.81
C MET A 28 14.01 -4.45 3.32
N VAL A 29 13.87 -3.22 3.85
CA VAL A 29 12.70 -2.37 3.62
C VAL A 29 13.09 -0.96 3.20
N ALA A 30 12.68 -0.55 2.02
CA ALA A 30 12.68 0.84 1.58
C ALA A 30 11.34 1.50 1.97
N ILE A 31 11.41 2.43 2.93
CA ILE A 31 10.27 3.18 3.47
C ILE A 31 10.08 4.43 2.62
N ASN A 32 9.08 4.46 1.74
CA ASN A 32 8.77 5.68 1.01
C ASN A 32 7.85 6.61 1.84
N TYR A 33 8.16 7.88 1.79
CA TYR A 33 7.33 8.97 2.32
C TYR A 33 7.32 10.16 1.36
N TYR A 34 6.31 11.02 1.47
CA TYR A 34 6.29 12.31 0.78
C TYR A 34 6.35 13.47 1.77
N LYS A 35 5.40 13.56 2.70
CA LYS A 35 5.30 14.65 3.68
C LYS A 35 5.74 14.27 5.11
N SER A 36 5.71 13.00 5.46
CA SER A 36 5.93 12.50 6.83
C SER A 36 7.39 12.17 7.14
N LYS A 37 8.34 13.08 6.82
CA LYS A 37 9.78 12.86 6.95
C LYS A 37 10.18 12.36 8.34
N GLU A 38 9.86 13.12 9.38
CA GLU A 38 10.26 12.80 10.75
C GLU A 38 9.75 11.41 11.20
N LYS A 39 8.49 11.07 10.87
CA LYS A 39 7.93 9.76 11.19
C LYS A 39 8.63 8.63 10.44
N ALA A 40 8.95 8.83 9.16
CA ALA A 40 9.61 7.83 8.33
C ALA A 40 11.06 7.60 8.75
N GLU A 41 11.81 8.66 9.02
CA GLU A 41 13.21 8.58 9.50
C GLU A 41 13.29 7.93 10.89
N LYS A 42 12.37 8.29 11.80
CA LYS A 42 12.26 7.64 13.11
C LYS A 42 11.95 6.15 12.98
N LEU A 43 11.00 5.78 12.13
CA LEU A 43 10.68 4.37 11.87
C LEU A 43 11.89 3.62 11.30
N ALA A 44 12.59 4.19 10.33
CA ALA A 44 13.80 3.58 9.77
C ALA A 44 14.87 3.37 10.85
N GLN A 45 15.07 4.36 11.74
CA GLN A 45 16.00 4.24 12.86
C GLN A 45 15.59 3.14 13.85
N GLU A 46 14.30 3.03 14.17
CA GLU A 46 13.76 1.98 15.06
C GLU A 46 13.95 0.57 14.46
N LEU A 47 13.86 0.44 13.13
CA LEU A 47 14.00 -0.83 12.41
C LEU A 47 15.45 -1.22 12.12
N GLY A 48 16.40 -0.30 12.30
CA GLY A 48 17.83 -0.56 12.20
C GLY A 48 18.34 -0.67 10.76
N GLU A 49 19.43 -1.41 10.57
CA GLU A 49 20.17 -1.46 9.30
C GLU A 49 19.37 -2.04 8.12
N ASN A 50 18.33 -2.81 8.40
CA ASN A 50 17.46 -3.42 7.39
C ASN A 50 16.41 -2.46 6.83
N ALA A 51 16.35 -1.22 7.29
CA ALA A 51 15.37 -0.24 6.80
C ALA A 51 16.01 1.12 6.50
N SER A 52 15.49 1.80 5.49
CA SER A 52 15.89 3.18 5.17
C SER A 52 14.70 3.96 4.61
N ALA A 53 14.67 5.27 4.90
CA ALA A 53 13.57 6.15 4.48
C ALA A 53 13.96 6.95 3.23
N PHE A 54 13.05 7.04 2.25
CA PHE A 54 13.25 7.70 0.96
C PHE A 54 12.08 8.62 0.64
N CYS A 55 12.40 9.85 0.23
CA CYS A 55 11.41 10.87 -0.11
C CYS A 55 11.05 10.81 -1.59
N ALA A 56 9.77 10.61 -1.91
CA ALA A 56 9.25 10.82 -3.26
C ALA A 56 7.73 11.00 -3.23
N ASP A 57 7.22 11.91 -4.05
CA ASP A 57 5.84 11.90 -4.49
C ASP A 57 5.68 10.80 -5.55
N VAL A 58 4.94 9.76 -5.22
CA VAL A 58 4.73 8.61 -6.12
C VAL A 58 3.97 8.98 -7.39
N SER A 59 3.21 10.08 -7.39
CA SER A 59 2.51 10.59 -8.57
C SER A 59 3.44 11.27 -9.59
N ASP A 60 4.70 11.56 -9.21
CA ASP A 60 5.74 12.12 -10.07
C ASP A 60 6.77 11.04 -10.47
N MET A 61 6.75 10.64 -11.73
CA MET A 61 7.66 9.61 -12.27
C MET A 61 9.14 9.97 -12.10
N ASN A 62 9.51 11.25 -12.17
CA ASN A 62 10.92 11.66 -12.03
C ASN A 62 11.40 11.47 -10.58
N GLN A 63 10.56 11.82 -9.61
CA GLN A 63 10.86 11.57 -8.19
C GLN A 63 10.90 10.06 -7.89
N VAL A 64 10.00 9.26 -8.49
CA VAL A 64 10.02 7.80 -8.35
C VAL A 64 11.33 7.22 -8.88
N LYS A 65 11.76 7.58 -10.09
CA LYS A 65 13.03 7.08 -10.66
C LYS A 65 14.22 7.43 -9.77
N LYS A 66 14.32 8.69 -9.34
CA LYS A 66 15.38 9.12 -8.44
C LYS A 66 15.37 8.33 -7.12
N MET A 67 14.20 8.12 -6.55
CA MET A 67 14.05 7.32 -5.32
C MET A 67 14.54 5.88 -5.53
N ILE A 68 14.20 5.24 -6.65
CA ILE A 68 14.67 3.87 -6.94
C ILE A 68 16.20 3.83 -7.05
N GLU A 69 16.84 4.79 -7.74
CA GLU A 69 18.31 4.90 -7.81
C GLU A 69 18.93 5.04 -6.41
N GLU A 70 18.34 5.85 -5.53
CA GLU A 70 18.78 6.00 -4.14
C GLU A 70 18.61 4.70 -3.33
N VAL A 71 17.50 3.98 -3.54
CA VAL A 71 17.22 2.67 -2.91
C VAL A 71 18.25 1.64 -3.36
N GLU A 72 18.49 1.52 -4.66
CA GLU A 72 19.47 0.58 -5.23
C GLU A 72 20.89 0.88 -4.74
N THR A 73 21.26 2.15 -4.66
CA THR A 73 22.55 2.57 -4.09
C THR A 73 22.69 2.19 -2.63
N LYS A 74 21.63 2.35 -1.84
CA LYS A 74 21.65 2.07 -0.40
C LYS A 74 21.73 0.59 -0.07
N PHE A 75 21.00 -0.25 -0.83
CA PHE A 75 20.86 -1.68 -0.52
C PHE A 75 21.68 -2.59 -1.46
N ASP A 76 22.37 -2.03 -2.45
CA ASP A 76 23.13 -2.77 -3.48
C ASP A 76 22.26 -3.81 -4.22
N GLN A 77 20.96 -3.54 -4.34
CA GLN A 77 20.00 -4.34 -5.09
C GLN A 77 18.71 -3.58 -5.39
N SER A 78 17.99 -4.01 -6.44
CA SER A 78 16.68 -3.51 -6.79
C SER A 78 15.58 -4.19 -5.97
N PRO A 79 14.49 -3.49 -5.59
CA PRO A 79 13.35 -4.12 -4.94
C PRO A 79 12.70 -5.23 -5.77
N SER A 80 12.62 -6.43 -5.23
CA SER A 80 11.88 -7.56 -5.81
C SER A 80 10.42 -7.61 -5.37
N ILE A 81 10.07 -6.85 -4.34
CA ILE A 81 8.73 -6.77 -3.77
C ILE A 81 8.29 -5.30 -3.74
N LEU A 82 7.08 -5.03 -4.23
CA LEU A 82 6.45 -3.72 -4.18
C LEU A 82 5.12 -3.79 -3.44
N VAL A 83 4.94 -2.94 -2.43
CA VAL A 83 3.65 -2.74 -1.76
C VAL A 83 3.12 -1.34 -2.08
N ASN A 84 2.09 -1.25 -2.91
CA ASN A 84 1.39 -0.02 -3.24
C ASN A 84 0.37 0.30 -2.15
N ASN A 85 0.83 1.08 -1.14
CA ASN A 85 0.04 1.49 0.01
C ASN A 85 -0.26 2.99 0.03
N ALA A 86 0.54 3.83 -0.67
CA ALA A 86 0.35 5.27 -0.66
C ALA A 86 -1.07 5.69 -1.07
N MET A 87 -1.60 6.64 -0.34
CA MET A 87 -2.87 7.31 -0.61
C MET A 87 -2.77 8.79 -0.24
N THR A 88 -3.70 9.60 -0.71
CA THR A 88 -3.85 10.99 -0.26
C THR A 88 -4.09 11.03 1.24
N GLU A 89 -3.85 12.18 1.86
CA GLU A 89 -4.28 12.38 3.24
C GLU A 89 -5.81 12.27 3.31
N TYR A 90 -6.30 11.34 4.13
CA TYR A 90 -7.71 11.00 4.20
C TYR A 90 -8.13 10.70 5.64
N VAL A 91 -9.32 11.15 5.99
CA VAL A 91 -9.96 10.89 7.29
C VAL A 91 -11.29 10.20 7.03
N PHE A 92 -11.45 8.99 7.57
CA PHE A 92 -12.70 8.24 7.48
C PHE A 92 -13.71 8.80 8.51
N ASN A 93 -14.43 9.86 8.11
CA ASN A 93 -15.54 10.42 8.84
C ASN A 93 -16.80 10.36 7.97
N GLY A 94 -17.69 9.42 8.28
CA GLY A 94 -18.90 9.19 7.49
C GLY A 94 -19.87 10.36 7.51
N ASP A 95 -19.88 11.14 8.59
CA ASP A 95 -20.80 12.27 8.79
C ASP A 95 -20.36 13.52 8.00
N GLU A 96 -19.06 13.68 7.76
CA GLU A 96 -18.49 14.82 7.01
C GLU A 96 -18.16 14.48 5.55
N ARG A 97 -18.49 13.29 5.07
CA ARG A 97 -18.27 12.91 3.67
C ARG A 97 -19.13 13.76 2.74
N LYS A 98 -18.63 14.03 1.54
CA LYS A 98 -19.44 14.67 0.49
C LYS A 98 -20.46 13.71 -0.11
N PHE A 99 -21.62 14.24 -0.47
CA PHE A 99 -22.66 13.49 -1.19
C PHE A 99 -22.37 13.47 -2.71
N ALA A 100 -23.14 12.68 -3.44
CA ALA A 100 -22.93 12.45 -4.87
C ALA A 100 -23.08 13.72 -5.73
N ASP A 101 -23.87 14.70 -5.28
CA ASP A 101 -24.07 16.01 -5.91
C ASP A 101 -23.06 17.08 -5.47
N GLU A 102 -22.17 16.75 -4.52
CA GLU A 102 -21.19 17.69 -3.97
C GLU A 102 -19.74 17.32 -4.34
N ILE A 103 -19.46 16.05 -4.63
CA ILE A 103 -18.11 15.58 -4.93
C ILE A 103 -17.62 16.17 -6.25
N SER A 104 -16.43 16.77 -6.25
CA SER A 104 -15.83 17.36 -7.43
C SER A 104 -14.91 16.37 -8.18
N TRP A 105 -14.68 16.65 -9.46
CA TRP A 105 -13.67 15.91 -10.22
C TRP A 105 -12.25 16.09 -9.65
N ASP A 106 -11.92 17.25 -9.12
CA ASP A 106 -10.60 17.52 -8.55
C ASP A 106 -10.31 16.63 -7.34
N GLU A 107 -11.30 16.36 -6.49
CA GLU A 107 -11.17 15.44 -5.36
C GLU A 107 -10.97 13.99 -5.84
N ILE A 108 -11.73 13.56 -6.82
CA ILE A 108 -11.56 12.23 -7.43
C ILE A 108 -10.17 12.11 -8.07
N SER A 109 -9.76 13.12 -8.86
CA SER A 109 -8.48 13.09 -9.57
C SER A 109 -7.27 13.08 -8.63
N GLN A 110 -7.31 13.80 -7.50
CA GLN A 110 -6.26 13.78 -6.48
C GLN A 110 -6.07 12.35 -5.90
N HIS A 111 -7.16 11.63 -5.65
CA HIS A 111 -7.07 10.23 -5.21
C HIS A 111 -6.55 9.31 -6.30
N LEU A 112 -6.97 9.51 -7.56
CA LEU A 112 -6.45 8.75 -8.70
C LEU A 112 -4.96 9.01 -8.93
N ASP A 113 -4.50 10.25 -8.78
CA ASP A 113 -3.09 10.59 -8.98
C ASP A 113 -2.17 9.84 -8.01
N VAL A 114 -2.51 9.78 -6.74
CA VAL A 114 -1.67 9.08 -5.76
C VAL A 114 -1.90 7.56 -5.83
N THR A 115 -3.16 7.11 -5.80
CA THR A 115 -3.48 5.68 -5.66
C THR A 115 -3.25 4.91 -6.96
N LEU A 116 -3.69 5.43 -8.10
CA LEU A 116 -3.59 4.73 -9.38
C LEU A 116 -2.31 5.09 -10.13
N LYS A 117 -2.09 6.38 -10.43
CA LYS A 117 -0.92 6.84 -11.17
C LYS A 117 0.37 6.59 -10.38
N GLY A 118 0.36 6.82 -9.05
CA GLY A 118 1.49 6.51 -8.19
C GLY A 118 1.85 5.02 -8.21
N SER A 119 0.86 4.13 -8.12
CA SER A 119 1.09 2.68 -8.25
C SER A 119 1.63 2.31 -9.63
N LEU A 120 1.09 2.90 -10.70
CA LEU A 120 1.56 2.70 -12.06
C LEU A 120 3.03 3.11 -12.22
N ASN A 121 3.41 4.30 -11.71
CA ASN A 121 4.77 4.82 -11.77
C ASN A 121 5.76 3.87 -11.08
N LEU A 122 5.43 3.39 -9.87
CA LEU A 122 6.27 2.46 -9.11
C LEU A 122 6.42 1.11 -9.82
N ILE A 123 5.33 0.57 -10.36
CA ILE A 123 5.35 -0.68 -11.12
C ILE A 123 6.23 -0.51 -12.37
N GLN A 124 6.05 0.56 -13.14
CA GLN A 124 6.85 0.81 -14.34
C GLN A 124 8.34 1.00 -14.05
N ALA A 125 8.68 1.57 -12.91
CA ALA A 125 10.08 1.73 -12.51
C ALA A 125 10.75 0.41 -12.08
N LEU A 126 10.00 -0.53 -11.49
CA LEU A 126 10.56 -1.78 -10.94
C LEU A 126 10.41 -3.00 -11.86
N VAL A 127 9.40 -3.02 -12.73
CA VAL A 127 9.15 -4.16 -13.63
C VAL A 127 10.37 -4.54 -14.51
N PRO A 128 11.20 -3.60 -15.03
CA PRO A 128 12.39 -3.99 -15.78
C PRO A 128 13.32 -4.93 -15.01
N SER A 129 13.71 -4.59 -13.79
CA SER A 129 14.58 -5.42 -12.94
C SER A 129 13.90 -6.72 -12.50
N MET A 130 12.59 -6.69 -12.20
CA MET A 130 11.81 -7.91 -11.88
C MET A 130 11.76 -8.88 -13.06
N LYS A 131 11.65 -8.38 -14.31
CA LYS A 131 11.68 -9.19 -15.53
C LYS A 131 13.05 -9.85 -15.75
N GLU A 132 14.13 -9.11 -15.57
CA GLU A 132 15.50 -9.63 -15.70
C GLU A 132 15.74 -10.79 -14.73
N ASN A 133 15.22 -10.67 -13.51
CA ASN A 133 15.35 -11.71 -12.47
C ASN A 133 14.28 -12.80 -12.56
N SER A 134 13.30 -12.70 -13.47
CA SER A 134 12.13 -13.58 -13.56
C SER A 134 11.44 -13.76 -12.21
N HIS A 135 11.43 -12.72 -11.38
CA HIS A 135 10.90 -12.72 -10.03
C HIS A 135 10.40 -11.34 -9.64
N GLY A 136 9.16 -11.26 -9.18
CA GLY A 136 8.57 -10.04 -8.64
C GLY A 136 7.28 -10.32 -7.87
N ARG A 137 7.02 -9.51 -6.85
CA ARG A 137 5.78 -9.54 -6.05
C ARG A 137 5.23 -8.13 -5.95
N ILE A 138 4.06 -7.90 -6.52
CA ILE A 138 3.37 -6.61 -6.47
C ILE A 138 2.09 -6.79 -5.69
N ILE A 139 1.98 -6.07 -4.57
CA ILE A 139 0.83 -6.13 -3.67
C ILE A 139 0.18 -4.75 -3.62
N ASN A 140 -1.06 -4.66 -4.06
CA ASN A 140 -1.85 -3.43 -4.03
C ASN A 140 -2.78 -3.44 -2.81
N ILE A 141 -2.78 -2.37 -2.03
CA ILE A 141 -3.66 -2.23 -0.87
C ILE A 141 -5.02 -1.70 -1.34
N GLY A 142 -6.00 -2.58 -1.28
CA GLY A 142 -7.40 -2.33 -1.68
C GLY A 142 -8.31 -1.97 -0.51
N THR A 143 -9.61 -2.08 -0.75
CA THR A 143 -10.67 -1.88 0.25
C THR A 143 -11.87 -2.75 -0.08
N ASN A 144 -12.58 -3.23 0.94
CA ASN A 144 -13.85 -3.94 0.79
C ASN A 144 -14.99 -3.03 0.29
N LEU A 145 -14.84 -1.70 0.38
CA LEU A 145 -15.83 -0.74 -0.09
C LEU A 145 -16.05 -0.81 -1.62
N VAL A 146 -15.12 -1.39 -2.37
CA VAL A 146 -15.30 -1.63 -3.81
C VAL A 146 -16.41 -2.67 -4.04
N GLN A 147 -16.54 -3.68 -3.18
CA GLN A 147 -17.56 -4.71 -3.27
C GLN A 147 -18.83 -4.33 -2.50
N ASN A 148 -18.68 -3.70 -1.33
CA ASN A 148 -19.78 -3.35 -0.44
C ASN A 148 -19.56 -1.94 0.16
N PRO A 149 -20.04 -0.87 -0.50
CA PRO A 149 -19.83 0.52 -0.09
C PRO A 149 -20.75 0.92 1.07
N VAL A 150 -20.59 0.30 2.23
CA VAL A 150 -21.37 0.59 3.46
C VAL A 150 -21.31 2.06 3.88
N VAL A 151 -20.20 2.74 3.58
CA VAL A 151 -20.07 4.19 3.64
C VAL A 151 -19.54 4.66 2.28
N PRO A 152 -20.31 5.48 1.53
CA PRO A 152 -19.94 5.87 0.16
C PRO A 152 -18.90 7.02 0.16
N TYR A 153 -17.65 6.67 0.42
CA TYR A 153 -16.50 7.55 0.17
C TYR A 153 -16.18 7.51 -1.32
N HIS A 154 -16.75 8.44 -2.10
CA HIS A 154 -16.76 8.39 -3.56
C HIS A 154 -15.36 8.39 -4.17
N ASP A 155 -14.56 9.40 -3.86
CA ASP A 155 -13.20 9.61 -4.34
C ASP A 155 -12.28 8.42 -4.03
N TYR A 156 -12.25 8.02 -2.77
CA TYR A 156 -11.48 6.89 -2.28
C TYR A 156 -11.87 5.56 -2.96
N THR A 157 -13.18 5.27 -2.99
CA THR A 157 -13.68 3.99 -3.54
C THR A 157 -13.45 3.92 -5.05
N ILE A 158 -13.64 5.03 -5.79
CA ILE A 158 -13.35 5.10 -7.23
C ILE A 158 -11.87 4.81 -7.50
N ALA A 159 -10.96 5.43 -6.76
CA ALA A 159 -9.53 5.21 -6.94
C ALA A 159 -9.11 3.76 -6.62
N LYS A 160 -9.68 3.16 -5.58
CA LYS A 160 -9.43 1.75 -5.24
C LYS A 160 -10.05 0.77 -6.25
N ALA A 161 -11.19 1.10 -6.84
CA ALA A 161 -11.78 0.31 -7.94
C ALA A 161 -10.92 0.38 -9.21
N ALA A 162 -10.37 1.55 -9.54
CA ALA A 162 -9.42 1.71 -10.64
C ALA A 162 -8.13 0.88 -10.40
N LEU A 163 -7.61 0.88 -9.18
CA LEU A 163 -6.46 0.06 -8.80
C LEU A 163 -6.75 -1.45 -8.89
N LEU A 164 -7.99 -1.90 -8.64
CA LEU A 164 -8.40 -3.29 -8.88
C LEU A 164 -8.33 -3.66 -10.37
N GLY A 165 -8.75 -2.76 -11.25
CA GLY A 165 -8.62 -2.94 -12.71
C GLY A 165 -7.16 -3.09 -13.12
N LEU A 166 -6.27 -2.21 -12.63
CA LEU A 166 -4.82 -2.29 -12.84
C LEU A 166 -4.26 -3.63 -12.34
N THR A 167 -4.63 -4.06 -11.12
CA THR A 167 -4.18 -5.33 -10.53
C THR A 167 -4.45 -6.50 -11.47
N ARG A 168 -5.68 -6.62 -11.96
CA ARG A 168 -6.11 -7.74 -12.82
C ARG A 168 -5.42 -7.76 -14.19
N THR A 169 -5.30 -6.59 -14.82
CA THR A 169 -4.67 -6.49 -16.14
C THR A 169 -3.17 -6.74 -16.06
N PHE A 170 -2.51 -6.23 -15.03
CA PHE A 170 -1.07 -6.43 -14.83
C PHE A 170 -0.73 -7.85 -14.37
N ALA A 171 -1.58 -8.50 -13.57
CA ALA A 171 -1.45 -9.92 -13.25
C ALA A 171 -1.41 -10.78 -14.54
N LYS A 172 -2.32 -10.49 -15.48
CA LYS A 172 -2.36 -11.19 -16.78
C LYS A 172 -1.13 -10.91 -17.64
N ASP A 173 -0.67 -9.66 -17.68
CA ASP A 173 0.46 -9.25 -18.53
C ASP A 173 1.82 -9.75 -17.98
N LEU A 174 2.02 -9.68 -16.67
CA LEU A 174 3.32 -9.94 -16.03
C LEU A 174 3.51 -11.39 -15.56
N GLY A 175 2.44 -12.17 -15.48
CA GLY A 175 2.48 -13.53 -14.91
C GLY A 175 3.46 -14.47 -15.63
N SER A 176 3.55 -14.42 -16.96
CA SER A 176 4.50 -15.24 -17.74
C SER A 176 5.97 -14.89 -17.48
N MET A 177 6.24 -13.77 -16.82
CA MET A 177 7.58 -13.28 -16.48
C MET A 177 7.97 -13.58 -15.03
N GLY A 178 7.19 -14.42 -14.32
CA GLY A 178 7.46 -14.80 -12.93
C GLY A 178 7.04 -13.71 -11.91
N ILE A 179 6.26 -12.72 -12.33
CA ILE A 179 5.80 -11.60 -11.48
C ILE A 179 4.34 -11.82 -11.13
N THR A 180 4.01 -11.84 -9.83
CA THR A 180 2.62 -11.89 -9.35
C THR A 180 2.13 -10.51 -8.99
N VAL A 181 0.84 -10.23 -9.29
CA VAL A 181 0.18 -8.97 -8.95
C VAL A 181 -1.13 -9.27 -8.24
N ASN A 182 -1.21 -8.93 -6.95
CA ASN A 182 -2.35 -9.23 -6.11
C ASN A 182 -2.88 -7.96 -5.43
N MET A 183 -4.15 -7.99 -5.04
CA MET A 183 -4.76 -6.94 -4.21
C MET A 183 -5.26 -7.57 -2.91
N ILE A 184 -4.94 -6.92 -1.80
CA ILE A 184 -5.49 -7.27 -0.49
C ILE A 184 -6.48 -6.18 -0.08
N SER A 185 -7.75 -6.58 0.07
CA SER A 185 -8.84 -5.67 0.41
C SER A 185 -9.27 -5.92 1.85
N GLY A 186 -9.05 -4.94 2.72
CA GLY A 186 -9.52 -4.95 4.10
C GLY A 186 -10.73 -4.06 4.32
N GLY A 187 -11.36 -4.23 5.48
CA GLY A 187 -12.32 -3.27 6.03
C GLY A 187 -11.63 -2.12 6.75
N LEU A 188 -12.38 -1.43 7.60
CA LEU A 188 -11.83 -0.40 8.48
C LEU A 188 -10.85 -1.04 9.47
N LEU A 189 -9.62 -0.52 9.51
CA LEU A 189 -8.58 -0.98 10.44
C LEU A 189 -8.59 -0.12 11.70
N LYS A 190 -8.47 -0.75 12.88
CA LYS A 190 -8.33 -0.03 14.14
C LYS A 190 -6.90 0.50 14.29
N VAL A 191 -6.77 1.71 14.85
CA VAL A 191 -5.48 2.37 15.18
C VAL A 191 -4.66 2.77 13.94
N THR A 192 -5.29 3.52 13.03
CA THR A 192 -4.56 4.25 11.98
C THR A 192 -4.88 5.76 12.07
N ASP A 193 -3.99 6.62 11.55
CA ASP A 193 -4.28 8.06 11.47
C ASP A 193 -5.59 8.32 10.67
N ALA A 194 -5.86 7.52 9.64
CA ALA A 194 -7.06 7.64 8.82
C ALA A 194 -8.36 7.25 9.55
N SER A 195 -8.28 6.30 10.49
CA SER A 195 -9.42 5.84 11.30
C SER A 195 -9.52 6.54 12.66
N ALA A 196 -8.65 7.50 12.97
CA ALA A 196 -8.60 8.17 14.28
C ALA A 196 -9.88 8.93 14.63
N ALA A 197 -10.61 9.42 13.63
CA ALA A 197 -11.89 10.11 13.82
C ALA A 197 -13.10 9.17 13.95
N THR A 198 -12.90 7.86 13.78
CA THR A 198 -13.99 6.87 13.85
C THR A 198 -14.33 6.59 15.32
N PRO A 199 -15.59 6.78 15.76
CA PRO A 199 -16.00 6.49 17.13
C PRO A 199 -15.89 4.99 17.48
N ASP A 200 -15.59 4.68 18.75
CA ASP A 200 -15.49 3.28 19.21
C ASP A 200 -16.75 2.46 18.96
N VAL A 201 -17.94 3.06 19.06
CA VAL A 201 -19.22 2.39 18.76
C VAL A 201 -19.28 1.84 17.33
N VAL A 202 -18.60 2.48 16.37
CA VAL A 202 -18.52 1.99 14.98
C VAL A 202 -17.64 0.75 14.91
N PHE A 203 -16.52 0.72 15.63
CA PHE A 203 -15.65 -0.46 15.71
C PHE A 203 -16.36 -1.63 16.39
N ASP A 204 -17.13 -1.38 17.44
CA ASP A 204 -17.92 -2.41 18.14
C ASP A 204 -18.97 -3.00 17.21
N ALA A 205 -19.72 -2.17 16.47
CA ALA A 205 -20.69 -2.63 15.48
C ALA A 205 -20.03 -3.45 14.35
N ILE A 206 -18.84 -3.06 13.88
CA ILE A 206 -18.06 -3.81 12.89
C ILE A 206 -17.65 -5.17 13.47
N ALA A 207 -17.18 -5.22 14.71
CA ALA A 207 -16.81 -6.46 15.36
C ALA A 207 -18.00 -7.43 15.46
N GLU A 208 -19.18 -6.95 15.86
CA GLU A 208 -20.40 -7.76 15.95
C GLU A 208 -20.83 -8.34 14.59
N MET A 209 -20.65 -7.58 13.50
CA MET A 209 -21.01 -8.02 12.14
C MET A 209 -19.95 -8.93 11.49
N THR A 210 -18.74 -8.98 12.01
CA THR A 210 -17.68 -9.83 11.44
C THR A 210 -17.74 -11.25 12.00
N PRO A 211 -17.55 -12.29 11.17
CA PRO A 211 -17.59 -13.68 11.65
C PRO A 211 -16.59 -13.98 12.77
N LEU A 212 -15.44 -13.32 12.79
CA LEU A 212 -14.42 -13.46 13.84
C LEU A 212 -14.70 -12.60 15.08
N GLN A 213 -15.78 -11.82 15.09
CA GLN A 213 -16.19 -10.92 16.17
C GLN A 213 -15.07 -9.98 16.65
N LYS A 214 -14.23 -9.56 15.73
CA LYS A 214 -13.14 -8.59 15.97
C LYS A 214 -12.97 -7.66 14.79
N VAL A 215 -12.45 -6.46 15.06
CA VAL A 215 -11.95 -5.56 14.02
C VAL A 215 -10.54 -6.01 13.63
N THR A 216 -10.25 -6.05 12.34
CA THR A 216 -8.92 -6.35 11.81
C THR A 216 -7.93 -5.28 12.26
N THR A 217 -6.78 -5.70 12.80
CA THR A 217 -5.69 -4.80 13.18
C THR A 217 -4.75 -4.55 12.00
N THR A 218 -3.85 -3.58 12.15
CA THR A 218 -2.79 -3.32 11.17
C THR A 218 -1.81 -4.50 11.08
N GLU A 219 -1.60 -5.22 12.17
CA GLU A 219 -0.77 -6.41 12.26
C GLU A 219 -1.42 -7.58 11.52
N ASP A 220 -2.70 -7.88 11.79
CA ASP A 220 -3.46 -8.93 11.07
C ASP A 220 -3.40 -8.69 9.53
N PHE A 221 -3.50 -7.43 9.11
CA PHE A 221 -3.43 -7.06 7.69
C PHE A 221 -2.01 -7.22 7.14
N SER A 222 -1.00 -6.83 7.90
CA SER A 222 0.41 -6.95 7.51
C SER A 222 0.84 -8.39 7.30
N ASP A 223 0.32 -9.33 8.09
CA ASP A 223 0.57 -10.77 7.93
C ASP A 223 0.04 -11.30 6.58
N ALA A 224 -1.12 -10.81 6.14
CA ALA A 224 -1.63 -11.15 4.81
C ALA A 224 -0.73 -10.57 3.70
N VAL A 225 -0.25 -9.32 3.85
CA VAL A 225 0.70 -8.72 2.88
C VAL A 225 1.99 -9.52 2.82
N LEU A 226 2.54 -9.91 3.96
CA LEU A 226 3.75 -10.73 4.06
C LEU A 226 3.57 -12.10 3.38
N PHE A 227 2.42 -12.75 3.58
CA PHE A 227 2.10 -14.01 2.89
C PHE A 227 2.13 -13.83 1.37
N PHE A 228 1.48 -12.80 0.81
CA PHE A 228 1.46 -12.54 -0.63
C PHE A 228 2.83 -12.10 -1.20
N ALA A 229 3.73 -11.60 -0.38
CA ALA A 229 5.11 -11.30 -0.74
C ALA A 229 6.00 -12.55 -0.76
N SER A 230 5.65 -13.57 -0.01
CA SER A 230 6.47 -14.77 0.19
C SER A 230 6.38 -15.78 -0.96
N ASN A 231 7.31 -16.74 -0.97
CA ASN A 231 7.28 -17.87 -1.91
C ASN A 231 6.08 -18.81 -1.71
N GLN A 232 5.38 -18.73 -0.59
CA GLN A 232 4.18 -19.53 -0.31
C GLN A 232 3.03 -19.15 -1.24
N SER A 233 3.00 -17.91 -1.71
CA SER A 233 1.99 -17.38 -2.64
C SER A 233 2.43 -17.38 -4.12
N ARG A 234 3.54 -18.03 -4.49
CA ARG A 234 4.14 -17.97 -5.84
C ARG A 234 3.22 -18.38 -6.99
N SER A 235 2.15 -19.08 -6.69
CA SER A 235 1.15 -19.53 -7.67
C SER A 235 -0.18 -18.76 -7.58
N ILE A 236 -0.19 -17.63 -6.87
CA ILE A 236 -1.38 -16.80 -6.68
C ILE A 236 -1.12 -15.43 -7.35
N THR A 237 -1.96 -15.14 -8.34
CA THR A 237 -1.92 -13.85 -9.04
C THR A 237 -3.27 -13.52 -9.66
#